data_5b493d0559d5037a2c158f7dddf788fa
#
_entry.id   5b493d0559d5037a2c158f7dddf788fa
#
_cell.length_a   1.000
_cell.length_b   1.000
_cell.length_c   1.000
_cell.angle_alpha   90.00
_cell.angle_beta   90.00
_cell.angle_gamma   90.00
#
_symmetry.space_group_name_H-M   'P 1'
#
loop_
_entity.id
_entity.type
_entity.pdbx_description
1 polymer ?
#
loop_
_entity_poly.entity_id
_entity_poly.type
_entity_poly.pdbx_seq_one_letter_code
_entity_poly.pdbx_strand_id
1 'polypeptide(L)'
;MTELPDYLPIASLETLQLRSVLLRTIREFFHAREYWEVETPLLSRDTVVDAYIDPFTSEWRAEEGTAPPAANRSAAIRYLQTSPEFAMKRLLTAGADRIYQITHAFRQAERGEMHNPEFSMLEWYRQGETHQEQMTFVETLVRTIYQRAAEISDQSERLPLPSEAFPRLSYEAAFQQFAGLSALSSSADEFARAAESKQIS
;
A
#
# COMPACT_ATOMS: atom_id res chain seq x y z
N MET A 1 -9.66 22.46 23.64
CA MET A 1 -9.68 21.01 23.35
C MET A 1 -8.82 20.38 24.43
N THR A 2 -9.39 19.55 25.30
CA THR A 2 -8.63 18.79 26.29
C THR A 2 -7.80 17.76 25.52
N GLU A 3 -6.48 17.81 25.68
CA GLU A 3 -5.60 16.78 25.13
C GLU A 3 -6.02 15.42 25.68
N LEU A 4 -6.18 14.43 24.80
CA LEU A 4 -6.43 13.05 25.23
C LEU A 4 -5.21 12.55 25.98
N PRO A 5 -5.39 11.79 27.09
CA PRO A 5 -4.27 11.16 27.78
C PRO A 5 -3.47 10.27 26.84
N ASP A 6 -2.15 10.28 26.93
CA ASP A 6 -1.20 9.55 26.06
C ASP A 6 -1.45 8.04 25.97
N TYR A 7 -2.15 7.45 26.93
CA TYR A 7 -2.47 6.01 26.93
C TYR A 7 -3.76 5.66 26.19
N LEU A 8 -4.53 6.64 25.73
CA LEU A 8 -5.74 6.38 24.97
C LEU A 8 -5.45 6.34 23.46
N PRO A 9 -6.10 5.41 22.72
CA PRO A 9 -5.98 5.37 21.27
C PRO A 9 -6.60 6.62 20.66
N ILE A 10 -6.00 7.13 19.60
CA ILE A 10 -6.53 8.26 18.81
C ILE A 10 -7.82 7.84 18.08
N ALA A 11 -7.87 6.59 17.59
CA ALA A 11 -9.03 6.06 16.89
C ALA A 11 -10.14 5.67 17.88
N SER A 12 -11.40 5.98 17.53
CA SER A 12 -12.56 5.53 18.30
C SER A 12 -12.72 4.00 18.25
N LEU A 13 -13.36 3.42 19.25
CA LEU A 13 -13.67 1.98 19.27
C LEU A 13 -14.55 1.59 18.06
N GLU A 14 -15.45 2.46 17.65
CA GLU A 14 -16.30 2.27 16.47
C GLU A 14 -15.47 2.17 15.19
N THR A 15 -14.49 3.06 15.01
CA THR A 15 -13.53 3.00 13.90
C THR A 15 -12.70 1.71 13.92
N LEU A 16 -12.29 1.26 15.11
CA LEU A 16 -11.54 0.01 15.24
C LEU A 16 -12.39 -1.22 14.93
N GLN A 17 -13.67 -1.21 15.34
CA GLN A 17 -14.63 -2.27 14.98
C GLN A 17 -14.89 -2.31 13.48
N LEU A 18 -15.13 -1.16 12.86
CA LEU A 18 -15.29 -1.04 11.40
C LEU A 18 -14.04 -1.62 10.69
N ARG A 19 -12.86 -1.17 11.07
CA ARG A 19 -11.60 -1.69 10.51
C ARG A 19 -11.49 -3.22 10.63
N SER A 20 -11.85 -3.78 11.78
CA SER A 20 -11.82 -5.23 12.01
C SER A 20 -12.74 -5.98 11.06
N VAL A 21 -13.96 -5.47 10.83
CA VAL A 21 -14.90 -6.07 9.88
C VAL A 21 -14.39 -5.97 8.44
N LEU A 22 -13.86 -4.81 8.04
CA LEU A 22 -13.33 -4.62 6.69
C LEU A 22 -12.14 -5.53 6.41
N LEU A 23 -11.22 -5.71 7.34
CA LEU A 23 -10.10 -6.65 7.20
C LEU A 23 -10.57 -8.09 7.02
N ARG A 24 -11.63 -8.50 7.74
CA ARG A 24 -12.25 -9.81 7.54
C ARG A 24 -12.88 -9.94 6.16
N THR A 25 -13.62 -8.93 5.73
CA THR A 25 -14.24 -8.89 4.38
C THR A 25 -13.20 -9.02 3.27
N ILE A 26 -12.05 -8.35 3.41
CA ILE A 26 -10.94 -8.48 2.47
C ILE A 26 -10.44 -9.94 2.43
N ARG A 27 -10.21 -10.58 3.57
CA ARG A 27 -9.79 -11.98 3.62
C ARG A 27 -10.80 -12.91 2.96
N GLU A 28 -12.09 -12.76 3.28
CA GLU A 28 -13.17 -13.53 2.67
C GLU A 28 -13.21 -13.35 1.14
N PHE A 29 -13.01 -12.11 0.66
CA PHE A 29 -12.96 -11.79 -0.77
C PHE A 29 -11.83 -12.54 -1.50
N PHE A 30 -10.63 -12.56 -0.93
CA PHE A 30 -9.48 -13.25 -1.50
C PHE A 30 -9.59 -14.78 -1.40
N HIS A 31 -10.05 -15.30 -0.26
CA HIS A 31 -10.25 -16.74 -0.07
C HIS A 31 -11.31 -17.30 -1.03
N ALA A 32 -12.42 -16.57 -1.25
CA ALA A 32 -13.45 -16.98 -2.23
C ALA A 32 -12.93 -17.05 -3.68
N ARG A 33 -11.74 -16.48 -3.95
CA ARG A 33 -11.06 -16.48 -5.24
C ARG A 33 -9.80 -17.36 -5.25
N GLU A 34 -9.67 -18.21 -4.24
CA GLU A 34 -8.59 -19.19 -4.11
C GLU A 34 -7.18 -18.55 -3.96
N TYR A 35 -7.09 -17.33 -3.45
CA TYR A 35 -5.80 -16.75 -3.08
C TYR A 35 -5.32 -17.30 -1.75
N TRP A 36 -4.03 -17.57 -1.65
CA TRP A 36 -3.37 -17.89 -0.38
C TRP A 36 -2.98 -16.62 0.35
N GLU A 37 -3.35 -16.50 1.63
CA GLU A 37 -2.77 -15.50 2.51
C GLU A 37 -1.35 -15.94 2.84
N VAL A 38 -0.37 -15.06 2.58
CA VAL A 38 1.04 -15.35 2.85
C VAL A 38 1.59 -14.32 3.83
N GLU A 39 2.64 -14.71 4.55
CA GLU A 39 3.43 -13.81 5.38
C GLU A 39 4.88 -13.82 4.90
N THR A 40 5.44 -12.64 4.70
CA THR A 40 6.84 -12.45 4.34
C THR A 40 7.57 -11.69 5.44
N PRO A 41 8.91 -11.83 5.58
CA PRO A 41 9.66 -11.15 6.61
C PRO A 41 9.52 -9.63 6.54
N LEU A 42 9.18 -9.00 7.66
CA LEU A 42 9.16 -7.54 7.81
C LEU A 42 10.56 -6.94 7.86
N LEU A 43 11.51 -7.71 8.36
CA LEU A 43 12.91 -7.30 8.56
C LEU A 43 13.82 -8.20 7.73
N SER A 44 14.56 -7.63 6.78
CA SER A 44 15.41 -8.39 5.88
C SER A 44 16.76 -7.70 5.60
N ARG A 45 17.64 -8.36 4.85
CA ARG A 45 18.92 -7.78 4.41
C ARG A 45 18.75 -6.79 3.27
N ASP A 46 17.65 -6.89 2.55
CA ASP A 46 17.34 -6.11 1.37
C ASP A 46 15.94 -5.52 1.52
N THR A 47 15.67 -4.43 0.82
CA THR A 47 14.36 -3.80 0.71
C THR A 47 14.03 -3.53 -0.75
N VAL A 48 12.79 -3.14 -1.05
CA VAL A 48 12.41 -2.70 -2.40
C VAL A 48 13.24 -1.47 -2.76
N VAL A 49 13.85 -1.50 -3.95
CA VAL A 49 14.67 -0.41 -4.47
C VAL A 49 13.76 0.60 -5.16
N ASP A 50 13.35 1.60 -4.42
CA ASP A 50 12.55 2.71 -4.93
C ASP A 50 13.28 4.02 -4.63
N ALA A 51 13.46 4.86 -5.66
CA ALA A 51 14.32 6.05 -5.62
C ALA A 51 13.88 7.10 -4.59
N TYR A 52 12.61 7.09 -4.18
CA TYR A 52 12.02 8.11 -3.32
C TYR A 52 11.38 7.54 -2.05
N ILE A 53 11.67 6.28 -1.71
CA ILE A 53 11.14 5.63 -0.52
C ILE A 53 12.30 5.19 0.37
N ASP A 54 12.48 5.88 1.49
CA ASP A 54 13.53 5.56 2.45
C ASP A 54 13.05 4.50 3.46
N PRO A 55 13.75 3.36 3.59
CA PRO A 55 13.44 2.34 4.58
C PRO A 55 13.97 2.72 5.96
N PHE A 56 13.29 2.29 7.01
CA PHE A 56 13.90 2.24 8.34
C PHE A 56 14.99 1.17 8.39
N THR A 57 16.09 1.49 9.05
CA THR A 57 17.21 0.57 9.27
C THR A 57 17.29 0.14 10.73
N SER A 58 17.72 -1.09 10.94
CA SER A 58 18.04 -1.65 12.26
C SER A 58 19.40 -2.32 12.22
N GLU A 59 20.19 -2.15 13.29
CA GLU A 59 21.45 -2.88 13.46
C GLU A 59 21.19 -4.26 14.02
N TRP A 60 21.62 -5.29 13.32
CA TRP A 60 21.62 -6.66 13.83
C TRP A 60 22.82 -6.81 14.81
N ARG A 61 22.53 -6.93 16.09
CA ARG A 61 23.55 -7.30 17.09
C ARG A 61 23.65 -8.83 17.11
N ALA A 62 24.72 -9.34 16.51
CA ALA A 62 25.08 -10.74 16.70
C ALA A 62 25.55 -10.96 18.14
N GLU A 63 25.32 -12.17 18.68
CA GLU A 63 25.92 -12.60 19.95
C GLU A 63 27.45 -12.51 19.89
N GLU A 64 28.10 -12.30 21.03
CA GLU A 64 29.57 -12.26 21.10
C GLU A 64 30.17 -13.52 20.46
N GLY A 65 31.07 -13.35 19.49
CA GLY A 65 31.71 -14.42 18.71
C GLY A 65 31.03 -14.77 17.37
N THR A 66 29.81 -14.28 17.09
CA THR A 66 29.10 -14.48 15.82
C THR A 66 28.99 -13.21 14.98
N ALA A 67 29.51 -12.08 15.48
CA ALA A 67 29.48 -10.81 14.76
C ALA A 67 30.33 -10.89 13.47
N PRO A 68 29.83 -10.38 12.33
CA PRO A 68 30.64 -10.29 11.13
C PRO A 68 31.88 -9.43 11.41
N PRO A 69 33.02 -9.71 10.77
CA PRO A 69 34.24 -8.89 10.89
C PRO A 69 33.92 -7.41 10.68
N ALA A 70 34.65 -6.52 11.37
CA ALA A 70 34.43 -5.08 11.31
C ALA A 70 34.47 -4.50 9.87
N ALA A 71 35.12 -5.20 8.93
CA ALA A 71 35.14 -4.89 7.51
C ALA A 71 33.79 -5.13 6.80
N ASN A 72 32.80 -5.78 7.43
CA ASN A 72 31.52 -6.12 6.81
C ASN A 72 30.32 -5.59 7.63
N ARG A 73 30.41 -4.33 8.08
CA ARG A 73 29.34 -3.68 8.86
C ARG A 73 28.02 -3.60 8.10
N SER A 74 28.04 -3.53 6.76
CA SER A 74 26.83 -3.58 5.93
C SER A 74 26.05 -4.89 6.09
N ALA A 75 26.71 -5.98 6.43
CA ALA A 75 26.06 -7.27 6.71
C ALA A 75 25.27 -7.27 8.04
N ALA A 76 25.52 -6.30 8.93
CA ALA A 76 24.79 -6.14 10.19
C ALA A 76 23.53 -5.29 10.06
N ILE A 77 23.37 -4.55 8.98
CA ILE A 77 22.18 -3.72 8.76
C ILE A 77 21.02 -4.59 8.27
N ARG A 78 19.84 -4.30 8.80
CA ARG A 78 18.55 -4.84 8.35
C ARG A 78 17.63 -3.68 8.03
N TYR A 79 16.71 -3.93 7.10
CA TYR A 79 15.74 -2.95 6.64
C TYR A 79 14.34 -3.43 6.98
N LEU A 80 13.52 -2.55 7.55
CA LEU A 80 12.09 -2.77 7.59
C LEU A 80 11.51 -2.60 6.18
N GLN A 81 10.63 -3.50 5.79
CA GLN A 81 10.06 -3.49 4.43
C GLN A 81 9.26 -2.22 4.16
N THR A 82 9.48 -1.62 3.01
CA THR A 82 8.66 -0.52 2.47
C THR A 82 7.46 -1.02 1.67
N SER A 83 7.52 -2.28 1.22
CA SER A 83 6.49 -3.10 0.58
C SER A 83 6.92 -4.56 0.64
N PRO A 84 5.99 -5.54 0.67
CA PRO A 84 6.32 -6.96 0.58
C PRO A 84 6.65 -7.43 -0.84
N GLU A 85 6.65 -6.56 -1.84
CA GLU A 85 6.76 -6.86 -3.27
C GLU A 85 7.86 -7.89 -3.60
N PHE A 86 9.10 -7.61 -3.23
CA PHE A 86 10.23 -8.48 -3.59
C PHE A 86 10.12 -9.85 -2.95
N ALA A 87 9.66 -9.92 -1.70
CA ALA A 87 9.48 -11.18 -1.01
C ALA A 87 8.32 -11.98 -1.61
N MET A 88 7.20 -11.33 -1.94
CA MET A 88 6.06 -11.98 -2.59
C MET A 88 6.40 -12.44 -4.01
N LYS A 89 7.14 -11.66 -4.80
CA LYS A 89 7.61 -12.08 -6.13
C LYS A 89 8.53 -13.30 -6.09
N ARG A 90 9.30 -13.49 -5.01
CA ARG A 90 10.09 -14.72 -4.82
C ARG A 90 9.19 -15.95 -4.59
N LEU A 91 8.03 -15.79 -3.96
CA LEU A 91 7.05 -16.87 -3.84
C LEU A 91 6.45 -17.22 -5.20
N LEU A 92 6.17 -16.23 -6.05
CA LEU A 92 5.71 -16.50 -7.43
C LEU A 92 6.74 -17.28 -8.24
N THR A 93 8.03 -16.94 -8.13
CA THR A 93 9.10 -17.69 -8.81
C THR A 93 9.28 -19.12 -8.27
N ALA A 94 8.84 -19.36 -7.03
CA ALA A 94 8.81 -20.70 -6.43
C ALA A 94 7.56 -21.52 -6.81
N GLY A 95 6.65 -20.94 -7.62
CA GLY A 95 5.47 -21.64 -8.15
C GLY A 95 4.15 -21.27 -7.49
N ALA A 96 4.11 -20.30 -6.57
CA ALA A 96 2.85 -19.76 -6.09
C ALA A 96 2.11 -19.04 -7.24
N ASP A 97 0.80 -19.25 -7.36
CA ASP A 97 0.00 -18.70 -8.46
C ASP A 97 -0.79 -17.47 -8.04
N ARG A 98 -1.51 -17.57 -6.91
CA ARG A 98 -2.41 -16.55 -6.37
C ARG A 98 -2.11 -16.33 -4.91
N ILE A 99 -1.50 -15.21 -4.59
CA ILE A 99 -1.12 -14.87 -3.22
C ILE A 99 -1.54 -13.46 -2.87
N TYR A 100 -1.89 -13.24 -1.61
CA TYR A 100 -2.09 -11.91 -1.05
C TYR A 100 -1.52 -11.84 0.35
N GLN A 101 -1.27 -10.62 0.81
CA GLN A 101 -0.78 -10.33 2.15
C GLN A 101 -1.38 -9.03 2.66
N ILE A 102 -1.83 -9.04 3.91
CA ILE A 102 -2.13 -7.81 4.66
C ILE A 102 -1.01 -7.67 5.69
N THR A 103 -0.17 -6.66 5.52
CA THR A 103 1.06 -6.52 6.30
C THR A 103 1.30 -5.07 6.70
N HIS A 104 2.24 -4.84 7.61
CA HIS A 104 2.76 -3.52 7.90
C HIS A 104 3.89 -3.18 6.92
N ALA A 105 3.86 -1.95 6.42
CA ALA A 105 4.94 -1.34 5.65
C ALA A 105 5.45 -0.10 6.38
N PHE A 106 6.74 0.21 6.18
CA PHE A 106 7.46 1.22 6.94
C PHE A 106 8.22 2.15 5.98
N ARG A 107 7.90 3.44 6.00
CA ARG A 107 8.55 4.44 5.14
C ARG A 107 8.96 5.63 5.96
N GLN A 108 10.27 5.87 6.07
CA GLN A 108 10.85 6.80 7.05
C GLN A 108 10.44 8.26 6.84
N ALA A 109 10.37 8.70 5.59
CA ALA A 109 10.12 10.10 5.25
C ALA A 109 8.62 10.44 5.08
N GLU A 110 7.73 9.45 5.10
CA GLU A 110 6.31 9.68 4.88
C GLU A 110 5.62 10.15 6.18
N ARG A 111 5.51 11.46 6.34
CA ARG A 111 4.74 12.11 7.42
C ARG A 111 3.86 13.22 6.84
N GLY A 112 2.55 13.17 7.12
CA GLY A 112 1.59 14.18 6.69
C GLY A 112 0.18 13.87 7.18
N GLU A 113 -0.79 14.66 6.78
CA GLU A 113 -2.20 14.47 7.18
C GLU A 113 -2.75 13.10 6.78
N MET A 114 -2.29 12.56 5.64
CA MET A 114 -2.73 11.29 5.08
C MET A 114 -1.66 10.19 5.15
N HIS A 115 -0.49 10.46 5.75
CA HIS A 115 0.64 9.56 5.75
C HIS A 115 1.18 9.33 7.16
N ASN A 116 1.39 8.04 7.48
CA ASN A 116 2.11 7.60 8.68
C ASN A 116 3.34 6.79 8.26
N PRO A 117 4.44 6.88 9.02
CA PRO A 117 5.65 6.10 8.76
C PRO A 117 5.45 4.59 8.82
N GLU A 118 4.43 4.14 9.58
CA GLU A 118 3.96 2.75 9.63
C GLU A 118 2.49 2.70 9.24
N PHE A 119 2.15 1.83 8.31
CA PHE A 119 0.78 1.66 7.81
C PHE A 119 0.52 0.23 7.38
N SER A 120 -0.76 -0.12 7.24
CA SER A 120 -1.15 -1.42 6.72
C SER A 120 -1.27 -1.36 5.20
N MET A 121 -0.66 -2.33 4.55
CA MET A 121 -0.66 -2.51 3.10
C MET A 121 -1.35 -3.83 2.75
N LEU A 122 -2.26 -3.80 1.79
CA LEU A 122 -2.81 -4.96 1.12
C LEU A 122 -2.13 -5.07 -0.25
N GLU A 123 -1.45 -6.17 -0.49
CA GLU A 123 -0.78 -6.45 -1.75
C GLU A 123 -1.12 -7.86 -2.22
N TRP A 124 -1.27 -8.06 -3.51
CA TRP A 124 -1.60 -9.36 -4.09
C TRP A 124 -1.00 -9.53 -5.47
N TYR A 125 -0.83 -10.78 -5.85
CA TYR A 125 -0.30 -11.19 -7.14
C TYR A 125 -1.07 -12.39 -7.66
N ARG A 126 -1.27 -12.42 -8.98
CA ARG A 126 -1.79 -13.56 -9.70
C ARG A 126 -1.07 -13.70 -11.04
N GLN A 127 -0.58 -14.90 -11.33
CA GLN A 127 0.06 -15.18 -12.59
C GLN A 127 -0.95 -15.23 -13.74
N GLY A 128 -0.52 -14.80 -14.93
CA GLY A 128 -1.30 -14.92 -16.16
C GLY A 128 -2.43 -13.90 -16.34
N GLU A 129 -2.70 -13.01 -15.38
CA GLU A 129 -3.69 -11.95 -15.56
C GLU A 129 -3.12 -10.70 -16.20
N THR A 130 -3.98 -10.05 -16.98
CA THR A 130 -3.72 -8.76 -17.60
C THR A 130 -4.07 -7.59 -16.65
N HIS A 131 -3.58 -6.40 -16.95
CA HIS A 131 -3.95 -5.22 -16.19
C HIS A 131 -5.45 -4.86 -16.29
N GLN A 132 -6.14 -5.21 -17.38
CA GLN A 132 -7.59 -5.02 -17.49
C GLN A 132 -8.36 -5.92 -16.53
N GLU A 133 -7.92 -7.17 -16.36
CA GLU A 133 -8.50 -8.10 -15.39
C GLU A 133 -8.24 -7.60 -13.98
N GLN A 134 -7.04 -7.09 -13.70
CA GLN A 134 -6.70 -6.48 -12.41
C GLN A 134 -7.52 -5.21 -12.12
N MET A 135 -7.80 -4.36 -13.10
CA MET A 135 -8.70 -3.22 -12.91
C MET A 135 -10.12 -3.67 -12.52
N THR A 136 -10.63 -4.74 -13.14
CA THR A 136 -11.94 -5.33 -12.79
C THR A 136 -11.92 -5.94 -11.39
N PHE A 137 -10.83 -6.59 -11.02
CA PHE A 137 -10.62 -7.15 -9.70
C PHE A 137 -10.63 -6.07 -8.62
N VAL A 138 -9.88 -4.98 -8.82
CA VAL A 138 -9.83 -3.83 -7.90
C VAL A 138 -11.20 -3.19 -7.75
N GLU A 139 -11.92 -2.95 -8.85
CA GLU A 139 -13.28 -2.39 -8.78
C GLU A 139 -14.20 -3.28 -7.95
N THR A 140 -14.16 -4.60 -8.18
CA THR A 140 -14.98 -5.56 -7.42
C THR A 140 -14.61 -5.57 -5.94
N LEU A 141 -13.33 -5.55 -5.62
CA LEU A 141 -12.84 -5.48 -4.23
C LEU A 141 -13.33 -4.21 -3.53
N VAL A 142 -13.14 -3.06 -4.16
CA VAL A 142 -13.57 -1.77 -3.61
C VAL A 142 -15.06 -1.74 -3.37
N ARG A 143 -15.88 -2.18 -4.34
CA ARG A 143 -17.34 -2.26 -4.19
C ARG A 143 -17.76 -3.17 -3.04
N THR A 144 -17.12 -4.34 -2.91
CA THR A 144 -17.39 -5.27 -1.81
C THR A 144 -17.11 -4.64 -0.45
N ILE A 145 -15.98 -3.94 -0.31
CA ILE A 145 -15.59 -3.25 0.93
C ILE A 145 -16.59 -2.13 1.26
N TYR A 146 -16.95 -1.31 0.27
CA TYR A 146 -17.92 -0.21 0.46
C TYR A 146 -19.30 -0.70 0.83
N GLN A 147 -19.81 -1.74 0.16
CA GLN A 147 -21.09 -2.36 0.50
C GLN A 147 -21.10 -2.82 1.95
N ARG A 148 -20.02 -3.50 2.37
CA ARG A 148 -19.89 -3.96 3.75
C ARG A 148 -19.77 -2.81 4.75
N ALA A 149 -19.05 -1.75 4.42
CA ALA A 149 -18.98 -0.55 5.26
C ALA A 149 -20.35 0.11 5.42
N ALA A 150 -21.11 0.22 4.34
CA ALA A 150 -22.46 0.81 4.36
C ALA A 150 -23.47 0.02 5.20
N GLU A 151 -23.32 -1.33 5.30
CA GLU A 151 -24.19 -2.17 6.12
C GLU A 151 -23.99 -1.97 7.64
N ILE A 152 -22.82 -1.50 8.08
CA ILE A 152 -22.42 -1.45 9.49
C ILE A 152 -22.16 -0.03 10.00
N SER A 153 -22.19 0.96 9.15
CA SER A 153 -21.90 2.35 9.49
C SER A 153 -22.98 3.28 8.92
N ASP A 154 -23.49 4.18 9.74
CA ASP A 154 -24.39 5.26 9.30
C ASP A 154 -23.69 6.29 8.38
N GLN A 155 -22.42 6.09 8.06
CA GLN A 155 -21.61 7.02 7.25
C GLN A 155 -21.68 6.75 5.73
N SER A 156 -22.56 5.87 5.27
CA SER A 156 -22.77 5.55 3.85
C SER A 156 -23.06 6.78 2.97
N GLU A 157 -23.63 7.85 3.55
CA GLU A 157 -23.89 9.12 2.85
C GLU A 157 -22.64 9.96 2.58
N ARG A 158 -21.53 9.74 3.32
CA ARG A 158 -20.33 10.59 3.23
C ARG A 158 -19.41 10.24 2.06
N LEU A 159 -19.44 9.01 1.61
CA LEU A 159 -18.64 8.51 0.48
C LEU A 159 -19.50 7.61 -0.40
N PRO A 160 -20.40 8.17 -1.21
CA PRO A 160 -21.25 7.37 -2.08
C PRO A 160 -20.39 6.64 -3.11
N LEU A 161 -20.50 5.32 -3.14
CA LEU A 161 -19.87 4.52 -4.18
C LEU A 161 -20.57 4.84 -5.51
N PRO A 162 -19.86 5.15 -6.59
CA PRO A 162 -20.47 5.34 -7.90
C PRO A 162 -21.33 4.14 -8.30
N SER A 163 -22.56 4.38 -8.73
CA SER A 163 -23.46 3.33 -9.22
C SER A 163 -22.98 2.73 -10.53
N GLU A 164 -22.32 3.54 -11.35
CA GLU A 164 -21.73 3.14 -12.62
C GLU A 164 -20.37 2.45 -12.45
N ALA A 165 -19.92 1.73 -13.49
CA ALA A 165 -18.58 1.15 -13.54
C ALA A 165 -17.51 2.24 -13.39
N PHE A 166 -16.39 1.89 -12.76
CA PHE A 166 -15.28 2.83 -12.62
C PHE A 166 -14.73 3.19 -14.00
N PRO A 167 -14.53 4.49 -14.30
CA PRO A 167 -13.99 4.90 -15.58
C PRO A 167 -12.57 4.36 -15.75
N ARG A 168 -12.27 3.85 -16.95
CA ARG A 168 -10.96 3.34 -17.31
C ARG A 168 -10.30 4.33 -18.27
N LEU A 169 -9.27 4.99 -17.79
CA LEU A 169 -8.53 5.98 -18.56
C LEU A 169 -7.10 5.48 -18.81
N SER A 170 -6.58 5.73 -20.01
CA SER A 170 -5.14 5.63 -20.20
C SER A 170 -4.44 6.78 -19.45
N TYR A 171 -3.15 6.60 -19.15
CA TYR A 171 -2.34 7.64 -18.52
C TYR A 171 -2.37 8.94 -19.33
N GLU A 172 -2.22 8.86 -20.64
CA GLU A 172 -2.31 9.99 -21.56
C GLU A 172 -3.69 10.67 -21.51
N ALA A 173 -4.78 9.90 -21.58
CA ALA A 173 -6.13 10.45 -21.53
C ALA A 173 -6.40 11.15 -20.19
N ALA A 174 -5.91 10.60 -19.08
CA ALA A 174 -6.04 11.23 -17.76
C ALA A 174 -5.29 12.57 -17.70
N PHE A 175 -4.06 12.64 -18.18
CA PHE A 175 -3.30 13.89 -18.24
C PHE A 175 -3.96 14.94 -19.12
N GLN A 176 -4.43 14.56 -20.31
CA GLN A 176 -5.15 15.47 -21.20
C GLN A 176 -6.43 16.00 -20.55
N GLN A 177 -7.21 15.13 -19.94
CA GLN A 177 -8.49 15.48 -19.33
C GLN A 177 -8.34 16.38 -18.08
N PHE A 178 -7.41 16.09 -17.19
CA PHE A 178 -7.32 16.75 -15.87
C PHE A 178 -6.22 17.82 -15.79
N ALA A 179 -5.14 17.68 -16.56
CA ALA A 179 -4.05 18.63 -16.59
C ALA A 179 -4.03 19.53 -17.84
N GLY A 180 -4.69 19.11 -18.92
CA GLY A 180 -4.63 19.80 -20.22
C GLY A 180 -3.29 19.62 -20.92
N LEU A 181 -2.53 18.59 -20.56
CA LEU A 181 -1.18 18.29 -21.04
C LEU A 181 -1.13 16.87 -21.62
N SER A 182 -0.20 16.65 -22.54
CA SER A 182 0.15 15.29 -22.96
C SER A 182 1.23 14.72 -22.04
N ALA A 183 0.95 13.56 -21.42
CA ALA A 183 1.93 12.87 -20.60
C ALA A 183 3.14 12.37 -21.40
N LEU A 184 2.98 12.17 -22.72
CA LEU A 184 3.98 11.59 -23.60
C LEU A 184 4.81 12.63 -24.35
N SER A 185 4.28 13.86 -24.56
CA SER A 185 4.93 14.86 -25.42
C SER A 185 5.17 16.20 -24.75
N SER A 186 4.52 16.51 -23.61
CA SER A 186 4.77 17.77 -22.89
C SER A 186 6.14 17.75 -22.19
N SER A 187 6.78 18.90 -22.17
CA SER A 187 8.08 19.09 -21.52
C SER A 187 7.96 19.20 -19.98
N ALA A 188 9.07 18.98 -19.28
CA ALA A 188 9.14 19.19 -17.84
C ALA A 188 8.71 20.60 -17.40
N ASP A 189 9.08 21.63 -18.20
CA ASP A 189 8.70 23.01 -17.92
C ASP A 189 7.19 23.27 -18.07
N GLU A 190 6.53 22.58 -19.00
CA GLU A 190 5.06 22.64 -19.13
C GLU A 190 4.38 22.00 -17.95
N PHE A 191 4.88 20.86 -17.48
CA PHE A 191 4.39 20.22 -16.26
C PHE A 191 4.59 21.12 -15.04
N ALA A 192 5.77 21.73 -14.88
CA ALA A 192 6.06 22.62 -13.76
C ALA A 192 5.08 23.81 -13.74
N ARG A 193 4.89 24.48 -14.89
CA ARG A 193 3.93 25.60 -15.01
C ARG A 193 2.49 25.18 -14.70
N ALA A 194 2.08 23.99 -15.17
CA ALA A 194 0.75 23.49 -14.88
C ALA A 194 0.55 23.17 -13.39
N ALA A 195 1.55 22.60 -12.73
CA ALA A 195 1.54 22.34 -11.29
C ALA A 195 1.42 23.65 -10.51
N GLU A 196 2.25 24.65 -10.81
CA GLU A 196 2.17 25.99 -10.21
C GLU A 196 0.78 26.62 -10.37
N SER A 197 0.22 26.56 -11.59
CA SER A 197 -1.11 27.12 -11.88
C SER A 197 -2.24 26.46 -11.09
N LYS A 198 -2.06 25.21 -10.71
CA LYS A 198 -3.03 24.40 -9.93
C LYS A 198 -2.69 24.34 -8.44
N GLN A 199 -1.66 25.08 -8.00
CA GLN A 199 -1.16 25.09 -6.61
C GLN A 199 -0.80 23.67 -6.09
N ILE A 200 -0.26 22.84 -6.98
CA ILE A 200 0.27 21.52 -6.63
C ILE A 200 1.76 21.71 -6.30
N SER A 201 2.14 21.43 -5.05
CA SER A 201 3.52 21.49 -4.55
C SER A 201 4.21 20.14 -4.67
#